data_a356bd1267f6c34f69e3b2db3b7e1de8
#
_entry.id   a356bd1267f6c34f69e3b2db3b7e1de8
#
_cell.length_a   1.000
_cell.length_b   1.000
_cell.length_c   1.000
_cell.angle_alpha   90.00
_cell.angle_beta   90.00
_cell.angle_gamma   90.00
#
_symmetry.space_group_name_H-M   'P 1'
#
loop_
_entity.id
_entity.type
_entity.pdbx_description
1 polymer ?
#
loop_
_entity_poly.entity_id
_entity_poly.type
_entity_poly.pdbx_seq_one_letter_code
_entity_poly.pdbx_strand_id
1 'polypeptide(L)'
;INSKTHRPSVCNAAETLLIHKDVVDEFLLVALKALNESGVVIHADQNVAKVSKEIGIDSKIATEADWSTEYGVLEMNVGIVDSVEAASAHIAKYGTNHTESIVTENMETADKFVKLSDCAAVMINASTRFTDGEQMGFGAEIGISNQKLHARGPMGLEQMTTTTWIVTGSGQIRH
;
A
#
# COMPACT_ATOMS: atom_id res chain seq x y z
N ILE A 1 12.58 0.20 -0.50
CA ILE A 1 13.18 -1.00 0.11
C ILE A 1 12.50 -1.31 1.44
N ASN A 2 12.47 -0.40 2.42
CA ASN A 2 11.89 -0.64 3.75
C ASN A 2 10.47 -1.24 3.70
N SER A 3 9.60 -0.73 2.83
CA SER A 3 8.22 -1.21 2.68
C SER A 3 8.12 -2.69 2.31
N LYS A 4 9.13 -3.26 1.64
CA LYS A 4 9.15 -4.68 1.27
C LYS A 4 10.01 -5.53 2.19
N THR A 5 11.21 -5.04 2.55
CA THR A 5 12.24 -5.90 3.14
C THR A 5 12.25 -5.93 4.66
N HIS A 6 11.67 -4.93 5.34
CA HIS A 6 11.66 -4.86 6.79
C HIS A 6 10.97 -6.08 7.43
N ARG A 7 9.81 -6.48 6.88
CA ARG A 7 9.08 -7.68 7.29
C ARG A 7 8.15 -8.13 6.16
N PRO A 8 8.59 -8.98 5.24
CA PRO A 8 7.85 -9.25 4.00
C PRO A 8 6.54 -10.01 4.18
N SER A 9 6.35 -10.71 5.31
CA SER A 9 5.17 -11.56 5.57
C SER A 9 4.00 -10.83 6.23
N VAL A 10 4.07 -9.53 6.44
CA VAL A 10 2.97 -8.78 7.07
C VAL A 10 2.10 -8.07 6.04
N CYS A 11 0.84 -7.82 6.42
CA CYS A 11 -0.21 -7.28 5.55
C CYS A 11 0.06 -5.87 4.96
N ASN A 12 0.96 -5.10 5.55
CA ASN A 12 1.37 -3.78 5.06
C ASN A 12 2.72 -3.81 4.31
N ALA A 13 3.28 -5.00 4.02
CA ALA A 13 4.43 -5.10 3.13
C ALA A 13 4.01 -4.74 1.71
N ALA A 14 4.85 -3.97 1.00
CA ALA A 14 4.57 -3.63 -0.39
C ALA A 14 4.70 -4.87 -1.29
N GLU A 15 3.71 -5.09 -2.16
CA GLU A 15 3.67 -6.22 -3.09
C GLU A 15 3.86 -5.77 -4.55
N THR A 16 3.56 -4.50 -4.85
CA THR A 16 3.71 -3.92 -6.19
C THR A 16 4.35 -2.54 -6.13
N LEU A 17 5.33 -2.30 -7.00
CA LEU A 17 5.92 -1.00 -7.29
C LEU A 17 5.48 -0.55 -8.68
N LEU A 18 4.74 0.54 -8.76
CA LEU A 18 4.36 1.21 -10.00
C LEU A 18 5.21 2.46 -10.18
N ILE A 19 5.88 2.58 -11.32
CA ILE A 19 6.78 3.69 -11.65
C ILE A 19 6.14 4.52 -12.75
N HIS A 20 6.01 5.83 -12.52
CA HIS A 20 5.51 6.74 -13.55
C HIS A 20 6.51 6.83 -14.70
N LYS A 21 6.02 6.79 -15.95
CA LYS A 21 6.85 6.77 -17.17
C LYS A 21 7.89 7.91 -17.24
N ASP A 22 7.54 9.09 -16.72
CA ASP A 22 8.39 10.28 -16.81
C ASP A 22 9.62 10.20 -15.88
N VAL A 23 9.64 9.28 -14.92
CA VAL A 23 10.78 9.06 -14.00
C VAL A 23 11.47 7.71 -14.23
N VAL A 24 11.05 6.95 -15.23
CA VAL A 24 11.60 5.61 -15.53
C VAL A 24 13.10 5.67 -15.78
N ASP A 25 13.56 6.60 -16.60
CA ASP A 25 14.97 6.72 -17.01
C ASP A 25 15.90 6.99 -15.82
N GLU A 26 15.41 7.71 -14.82
CA GLU A 26 16.18 8.07 -13.63
C GLU A 26 16.06 7.02 -12.52
N PHE A 27 14.86 6.52 -12.30
CA PHE A 27 14.52 5.75 -11.10
C PHE A 27 14.54 4.23 -11.29
N LEU A 28 14.14 3.71 -12.45
CA LEU A 28 13.98 2.26 -12.65
C LEU A 28 15.26 1.48 -12.39
N LEU A 29 16.39 1.96 -12.91
CA LEU A 29 17.70 1.33 -12.71
C LEU A 29 18.09 1.28 -11.23
N VAL A 30 17.87 2.36 -10.52
CA VAL A 30 18.16 2.46 -9.08
C VAL A 30 17.27 1.50 -8.29
N ALA A 31 15.97 1.46 -8.62
CA ALA A 31 15.01 0.59 -7.96
C ALA A 31 15.33 -0.89 -8.16
N LEU A 32 15.57 -1.32 -9.42
CA LEU A 32 15.89 -2.72 -9.73
C LEU A 32 17.17 -3.19 -9.05
N LYS A 33 18.23 -2.37 -9.05
CA LYS A 33 19.49 -2.71 -8.35
C LYS A 33 19.27 -2.85 -6.85
N ALA A 34 18.59 -1.90 -6.23
CA ALA A 34 18.36 -1.91 -4.79
C ALA A 34 17.45 -3.09 -4.36
N LEU A 35 16.45 -3.45 -5.16
CA LEU A 35 15.62 -4.63 -4.92
C LEU A 35 16.43 -5.92 -5.04
N ASN A 36 17.22 -6.07 -6.11
CA ASN A 36 18.07 -7.25 -6.33
C ASN A 36 19.12 -7.40 -5.24
N GLU A 37 19.81 -6.33 -4.85
CA GLU A 37 20.79 -6.32 -3.76
C GLU A 37 20.16 -6.68 -2.41
N SER A 38 18.87 -6.40 -2.25
CA SER A 38 18.08 -6.78 -1.07
C SER A 38 17.51 -8.21 -1.14
N GLY A 39 17.83 -8.98 -2.19
CA GLY A 39 17.38 -10.35 -2.38
C GLY A 39 15.91 -10.47 -2.80
N VAL A 40 15.31 -9.41 -3.34
CA VAL A 40 13.92 -9.42 -3.79
C VAL A 40 13.82 -9.99 -5.20
N VAL A 41 13.04 -11.05 -5.38
CA VAL A 41 12.68 -11.59 -6.68
C VAL A 41 11.68 -10.64 -7.36
N ILE A 42 11.99 -10.24 -8.60
CA ILE A 42 11.22 -9.24 -9.34
C ILE A 42 10.30 -9.95 -10.34
N HIS A 43 9.00 -9.67 -10.25
CA HIS A 43 8.01 -9.99 -11.26
C HIS A 43 7.73 -8.71 -12.06
N ALA A 44 8.17 -8.67 -13.30
CA ALA A 44 8.29 -7.48 -14.12
C ALA A 44 7.24 -7.43 -15.23
N ASP A 45 6.68 -6.26 -15.52
CA ASP A 45 6.02 -6.06 -16.79
C ASP A 45 7.01 -6.18 -17.96
N GLN A 46 6.51 -6.21 -19.20
CA GLN A 46 7.36 -6.42 -20.37
C GLN A 46 8.44 -5.33 -20.56
N ASN A 47 8.16 -4.09 -20.17
CA ASN A 47 9.10 -2.98 -20.32
C ASN A 47 10.18 -3.03 -19.24
N VAL A 48 9.79 -3.27 -18.00
CA VAL A 48 10.71 -3.49 -16.88
C VAL A 48 11.61 -4.69 -17.12
N ALA A 49 11.06 -5.79 -17.64
CA ALA A 49 11.84 -7.01 -17.93
C ALA A 49 12.93 -6.79 -18.98
N LYS A 50 12.68 -5.95 -20.00
CA LYS A 50 13.72 -5.57 -20.97
C LYS A 50 14.89 -4.87 -20.30
N VAL A 51 14.59 -3.84 -19.49
CA VAL A 51 15.60 -3.08 -18.76
C VAL A 51 16.35 -3.97 -17.77
N SER A 52 15.64 -4.82 -17.03
CA SER A 52 16.22 -5.79 -16.08
C SER A 52 17.25 -6.68 -16.77
N LYS A 53 16.91 -7.23 -17.94
CA LYS A 53 17.80 -8.06 -18.75
C LYS A 53 19.04 -7.32 -19.25
N GLU A 54 18.88 -6.06 -19.70
CA GLU A 54 19.97 -5.23 -20.19
C GLU A 54 21.03 -4.94 -19.10
N ILE A 55 20.61 -4.86 -17.85
CA ILE A 55 21.50 -4.60 -16.70
C ILE A 55 21.92 -5.89 -15.98
N GLY A 56 21.56 -7.08 -16.49
CA GLY A 56 21.96 -8.37 -15.95
C GLY A 56 21.28 -8.73 -14.61
N ILE A 57 20.08 -8.21 -14.36
CA ILE A 57 19.24 -8.59 -13.22
C ILE A 57 18.17 -9.56 -13.68
N ASP A 58 18.10 -10.73 -13.05
CA ASP A 58 17.07 -11.71 -13.34
C ASP A 58 15.69 -11.21 -12.87
N SER A 59 14.70 -11.34 -13.75
CA SER A 59 13.30 -11.07 -13.44
C SER A 59 12.39 -12.09 -14.11
N LYS A 60 11.27 -12.39 -13.48
CA LYS A 60 10.18 -13.17 -14.06
C LYS A 60 9.22 -12.22 -14.78
N ILE A 61 8.59 -12.66 -15.87
CA ILE A 61 7.49 -11.89 -16.48
C ILE A 61 6.27 -12.03 -15.57
N ALA A 62 5.73 -10.90 -15.13
CA ALA A 62 4.50 -10.86 -14.34
C ALA A 62 3.32 -11.36 -15.18
N THR A 63 2.55 -12.28 -14.63
CA THR A 63 1.26 -12.72 -15.15
C THR A 63 0.12 -11.88 -14.55
N GLU A 64 -1.09 -12.04 -15.09
CA GLU A 64 -2.27 -11.35 -14.52
C GLU A 64 -2.49 -11.71 -13.04
N ALA A 65 -2.21 -12.94 -12.65
CA ALA A 65 -2.37 -13.42 -11.27
C ALA A 65 -1.33 -12.80 -10.31
N ASP A 66 -0.13 -12.52 -10.79
CA ASP A 66 0.93 -11.94 -9.97
C ASP A 66 0.54 -10.58 -9.39
N TRP A 67 -0.18 -9.76 -10.17
CA TRP A 67 -0.59 -8.41 -9.74
C TRP A 67 -1.50 -8.40 -8.52
N SER A 68 -2.26 -9.46 -8.26
CA SER A 68 -3.13 -9.62 -7.09
C SER A 68 -2.56 -10.55 -6.02
N THR A 69 -1.31 -11.01 -6.19
CA THR A 69 -0.68 -11.94 -5.26
C THR A 69 -0.05 -11.21 -4.09
N GLU A 70 -0.43 -11.60 -2.87
CA GLU A 70 0.34 -11.30 -1.65
C GLU A 70 1.41 -12.38 -1.49
N TYR A 71 2.65 -12.05 -1.84
CA TYR A 71 3.74 -13.02 -1.83
C TYR A 71 4.13 -13.47 -0.41
N GLY A 72 4.08 -12.56 0.56
CA GLY A 72 4.49 -12.84 1.94
C GLY A 72 5.98 -13.16 2.12
N VAL A 73 6.76 -13.03 1.05
CA VAL A 73 8.20 -13.28 0.99
C VAL A 73 8.88 -12.14 0.21
N LEU A 74 10.21 -12.22 0.02
CA LEU A 74 10.97 -11.22 -0.75
C LEU A 74 10.72 -11.39 -2.27
N GLU A 75 9.47 -11.23 -2.68
CA GLU A 75 9.04 -11.17 -4.08
C GLU A 75 8.17 -9.94 -4.28
N MET A 76 8.23 -9.28 -5.44
CA MET A 76 7.52 -8.03 -5.71
C MET A 76 7.27 -7.84 -7.19
N ASN A 77 6.10 -7.32 -7.52
CA ASN A 77 5.78 -6.85 -8.86
C ASN A 77 6.40 -5.48 -9.13
N VAL A 78 6.89 -5.27 -10.35
CA VAL A 78 7.34 -3.96 -10.81
C VAL A 78 6.74 -3.67 -12.18
N GLY A 79 6.08 -2.52 -12.30
CA GLY A 79 5.44 -2.10 -13.55
C GLY A 79 5.55 -0.61 -13.80
N ILE A 80 5.30 -0.20 -15.05
CA ILE A 80 5.32 1.19 -15.49
C ILE A 80 3.90 1.66 -15.76
N VAL A 81 3.58 2.86 -15.34
CA VAL A 81 2.27 3.51 -15.53
C VAL A 81 2.40 4.88 -16.15
N ASP A 82 1.37 5.30 -16.86
CA ASP A 82 1.35 6.58 -17.60
C ASP A 82 0.90 7.77 -16.77
N SER A 83 0.18 7.52 -15.66
CA SER A 83 -0.41 8.58 -14.85
C SER A 83 -0.82 8.07 -13.46
N VAL A 84 -1.12 9.00 -12.55
CA VAL A 84 -1.67 8.68 -11.22
C VAL A 84 -3.04 8.00 -11.33
N GLU A 85 -3.83 8.31 -12.35
CA GLU A 85 -5.12 7.65 -12.62
C GLU A 85 -4.91 6.19 -13.04
N ALA A 86 -3.93 5.93 -13.91
CA ALA A 86 -3.60 4.58 -14.32
C ALA A 86 -3.09 3.75 -13.13
N ALA A 87 -2.25 4.34 -12.28
CA ALA A 87 -1.81 3.70 -11.03
C ALA A 87 -3.00 3.39 -10.10
N SER A 88 -3.87 4.37 -9.88
CA SER A 88 -5.05 4.18 -9.02
C SER A 88 -6.03 3.14 -9.58
N ALA A 89 -6.21 3.09 -10.91
CA ALA A 89 -7.03 2.06 -11.56
C ALA A 89 -6.43 0.66 -11.40
N HIS A 90 -5.09 0.54 -11.51
CA HIS A 90 -4.36 -0.71 -11.24
C HIS A 90 -4.56 -1.15 -9.78
N ILE A 91 -4.36 -0.24 -8.83
CA ILE A 91 -4.56 -0.48 -7.41
C ILE A 91 -6.00 -0.90 -7.10
N ALA A 92 -6.98 -0.22 -7.67
CA ALA A 92 -8.41 -0.56 -7.48
C ALA A 92 -8.77 -1.95 -8.03
N LYS A 93 -8.05 -2.41 -9.07
CA LYS A 93 -8.28 -3.74 -9.68
C LYS A 93 -7.60 -4.87 -8.91
N TYR A 94 -6.39 -4.65 -8.42
CA TYR A 94 -5.53 -5.71 -7.90
C TYR A 94 -5.19 -5.59 -6.41
N GLY A 95 -5.37 -4.41 -5.81
CA GLY A 95 -5.06 -4.15 -4.41
C GLY A 95 -6.05 -4.78 -3.43
N THR A 96 -5.64 -4.83 -2.17
CA THR A 96 -6.44 -5.40 -1.06
C THR A 96 -7.26 -4.36 -0.31
N ASN A 97 -7.21 -3.08 -0.71
CA ASN A 97 -7.78 -1.94 0.02
C ASN A 97 -7.19 -1.75 1.43
N HIS A 98 -6.01 -2.27 1.67
CA HIS A 98 -5.34 -2.17 2.98
C HIS A 98 -4.50 -0.90 3.10
N THR A 99 -3.39 -0.82 2.40
CA THR A 99 -2.44 0.30 2.49
C THR A 99 -1.83 0.60 1.14
N GLU A 100 -1.94 1.85 0.73
CA GLU A 100 -1.34 2.35 -0.50
C GLU A 100 -0.37 3.50 -0.20
N SER A 101 0.63 3.66 -1.04
CA SER A 101 1.64 4.72 -0.89
C SER A 101 1.92 5.42 -2.20
N ILE A 102 2.11 6.72 -2.14
CA ILE A 102 2.64 7.52 -3.23
C ILE A 102 3.91 8.24 -2.79
N VAL A 103 4.91 8.28 -3.67
CA VAL A 103 6.11 9.10 -3.51
C VAL A 103 6.06 10.20 -4.56
N THR A 104 5.94 11.44 -4.13
CA THR A 104 5.84 12.61 -5.03
C THR A 104 6.20 13.90 -4.29
N GLU A 105 6.79 14.85 -5.01
CA GLU A 105 6.99 16.22 -4.51
C GLU A 105 5.78 17.13 -4.87
N ASN A 106 4.89 16.66 -5.76
CA ASN A 106 3.72 17.41 -6.21
C ASN A 106 2.51 17.10 -5.31
N MET A 107 2.15 18.05 -4.45
CA MET A 107 1.03 17.90 -3.52
C MET A 107 -0.33 17.78 -4.20
N GLU A 108 -0.53 18.39 -5.38
CA GLU A 108 -1.76 18.23 -6.15
C GLU A 108 -1.92 16.77 -6.63
N THR A 109 -0.81 16.16 -7.08
CA THR A 109 -0.78 14.74 -7.44
C THR A 109 -1.04 13.84 -6.23
N ALA A 110 -0.47 14.18 -5.06
CA ALA A 110 -0.73 13.46 -3.82
C ALA A 110 -2.21 13.51 -3.42
N ASP A 111 -2.82 14.72 -3.44
CA ASP A 111 -4.23 14.92 -3.14
C ASP A 111 -5.16 14.16 -4.12
N LYS A 112 -4.77 14.12 -5.40
CA LYS A 112 -5.48 13.37 -6.42
C LYS A 112 -5.41 11.86 -6.15
N PHE A 113 -4.23 11.36 -5.82
CA PHE A 113 -4.04 9.95 -5.42
C PHE A 113 -4.91 9.57 -4.23
N VAL A 114 -4.93 10.40 -3.17
CA VAL A 114 -5.78 10.19 -1.99
C VAL A 114 -7.26 10.11 -2.36
N LYS A 115 -7.74 11.01 -3.23
CA LYS A 115 -9.15 11.01 -3.68
C LYS A 115 -9.54 9.80 -4.51
N LEU A 116 -8.59 9.23 -5.25
CA LEU A 116 -8.80 8.05 -6.09
C LEU A 116 -8.60 6.74 -5.34
N SER A 117 -7.95 6.77 -4.17
CA SER A 117 -7.66 5.59 -3.37
C SER A 117 -8.84 5.21 -2.47
N ASP A 118 -9.20 3.93 -2.48
CA ASP A 118 -10.20 3.36 -1.59
C ASP A 118 -9.55 2.29 -0.70
N CYS A 119 -8.66 2.72 0.18
CA CYS A 119 -7.94 1.85 1.10
C CYS A 119 -8.04 2.34 2.54
N ALA A 120 -7.64 1.50 3.48
CA ALA A 120 -7.71 1.82 4.91
C ALA A 120 -6.66 2.87 5.31
N ALA A 121 -5.50 2.88 4.67
CA ALA A 121 -4.44 3.85 4.93
C ALA A 121 -3.75 4.29 3.63
N VAL A 122 -3.52 5.60 3.48
CA VAL A 122 -2.74 6.19 2.40
C VAL A 122 -1.50 6.84 2.99
N MET A 123 -0.34 6.46 2.48
CA MET A 123 0.94 7.04 2.84
C MET A 123 1.40 8.01 1.75
N ILE A 124 1.77 9.22 2.11
CA ILE A 124 2.40 10.18 1.21
C ILE A 124 3.85 10.33 1.66
N ASN A 125 4.78 9.97 0.78
CA ASN A 125 6.23 10.02 1.04
C ASN A 125 6.66 9.25 2.31
N ALA A 126 5.96 8.18 2.63
CA ALA A 126 6.23 7.34 3.79
C ALA A 126 6.10 5.85 3.44
N SER A 127 6.77 5.02 4.22
CA SER A 127 6.70 3.56 4.09
C SER A 127 5.30 3.05 4.45
N THR A 128 4.80 2.06 3.72
CA THR A 128 3.56 1.34 4.04
C THR A 128 3.62 0.68 5.42
N ARG A 129 4.83 0.46 5.95
CA ARG A 129 5.07 -0.11 7.28
C ARG A 129 4.54 0.74 8.44
N PHE A 130 4.19 2.00 8.22
CA PHE A 130 3.56 2.85 9.23
C PHE A 130 2.07 2.52 9.48
N THR A 131 1.43 1.70 8.65
CA THR A 131 0.08 1.19 8.97
C THR A 131 0.18 0.14 10.06
N ASP A 132 0.27 0.60 11.29
CA ASP A 132 0.52 -0.18 12.49
C ASP A 132 -0.10 0.53 13.68
N GLY A 133 -0.82 -0.19 14.54
CA GLY A 133 -1.55 0.40 15.66
C GLY A 133 -0.67 1.08 16.68
N GLU A 134 0.54 0.57 16.93
CA GLU A 134 1.49 1.21 17.84
C GLU A 134 2.06 2.49 17.21
N GLN A 135 2.47 2.42 15.93
CA GLN A 135 3.02 3.57 15.21
C GLN A 135 1.99 4.68 15.01
N MET A 136 0.72 4.34 14.86
CA MET A 136 -0.39 5.30 14.73
C MET A 136 -0.96 5.77 16.07
N GLY A 137 -0.41 5.33 17.21
CA GLY A 137 -0.77 5.81 18.54
C GLY A 137 -1.99 5.15 19.16
N PHE A 138 -2.44 4.00 18.67
CA PHE A 138 -3.55 3.24 19.25
C PHE A 138 -3.14 2.43 20.51
N GLY A 139 -1.83 2.35 20.81
CA GLY A 139 -1.28 1.62 21.95
C GLY A 139 -1.30 0.10 21.84
N ALA A 140 -2.08 -0.44 20.95
CA ALA A 140 -2.16 -1.88 20.64
C ALA A 140 -2.78 -2.08 19.26
N GLU A 141 -2.63 -3.27 18.70
CA GLU A 141 -3.29 -3.68 17.46
C GLU A 141 -3.76 -5.12 17.58
N ILE A 142 -5.05 -5.35 17.38
CA ILE A 142 -5.63 -6.69 17.26
C ILE A 142 -5.60 -7.14 15.80
N GLY A 143 -5.69 -6.20 14.89
CA GLY A 143 -5.66 -6.38 13.45
C GLY A 143 -5.87 -5.05 12.73
N ILE A 144 -5.86 -5.12 11.39
CA ILE A 144 -6.11 -3.96 10.53
C ILE A 144 -7.33 -4.29 9.65
N SER A 145 -8.36 -3.44 9.71
CA SER A 145 -9.59 -3.62 8.95
C SER A 145 -9.56 -2.76 7.68
N ASN A 146 -9.90 -3.34 6.54
CA ASN A 146 -10.18 -2.61 5.31
C ASN A 146 -11.68 -2.37 5.07
N GLN A 147 -12.54 -2.72 6.04
CA GLN A 147 -13.99 -2.54 5.94
C GLN A 147 -14.40 -1.07 6.04
N LYS A 148 -15.62 -0.75 5.57
CA LYS A 148 -16.18 0.60 5.59
C LYS A 148 -17.31 0.80 6.61
N LEU A 149 -17.88 -0.26 7.15
CA LEU A 149 -19.09 -0.22 7.98
C LEU A 149 -18.81 -0.14 9.49
N HIS A 150 -17.58 -0.23 9.92
CA HIS A 150 -17.15 -0.13 11.31
C HIS A 150 -15.74 0.47 11.35
N ALA A 151 -14.92 0.11 12.34
CA ALA A 151 -13.54 0.55 12.38
C ALA A 151 -12.79 0.19 11.08
N ARG A 152 -12.04 1.13 10.54
CA ARG A 152 -11.20 0.95 9.35
C ARG A 152 -9.77 1.37 9.69
N GLY A 153 -8.79 0.62 9.21
CA GLY A 153 -7.39 0.77 9.59
C GLY A 153 -7.03 -0.04 10.82
N PRO A 154 -5.96 0.29 11.54
CA PRO A 154 -5.57 -0.40 12.77
C PRO A 154 -6.68 -0.37 13.82
N MET A 155 -6.88 -1.51 14.48
CA MET A 155 -7.90 -1.71 15.51
C MET A 155 -7.23 -1.97 16.85
N GLY A 156 -7.36 -1.04 17.77
CA GLY A 156 -6.90 -1.14 19.15
C GLY A 156 -8.07 -1.35 20.13
N LEU A 157 -7.85 -0.96 21.39
CA LEU A 157 -8.82 -1.17 22.47
C LEU A 157 -10.15 -0.43 22.21
N GLU A 158 -10.08 0.81 21.73
CA GLU A 158 -11.27 1.65 21.50
C GLU A 158 -12.20 1.02 20.45
N GLN A 159 -11.63 0.50 19.34
CA GLN A 159 -12.40 -0.11 18.26
C GLN A 159 -13.05 -1.44 18.66
N MET A 160 -12.60 -2.05 19.76
CA MET A 160 -13.15 -3.30 20.31
C MET A 160 -14.22 -3.06 21.37
N THR A 161 -14.56 -1.81 21.66
CA THR A 161 -15.56 -1.42 22.64
C THR A 161 -16.71 -0.68 21.98
N THR A 162 -17.80 -0.52 22.73
CA THR A 162 -18.94 0.29 22.31
C THR A 162 -19.45 1.11 23.50
N THR A 163 -20.35 2.04 23.23
CA THR A 163 -20.90 2.94 24.23
C THR A 163 -22.35 2.57 24.59
N THR A 164 -22.73 2.84 25.83
CA THR A 164 -24.11 2.79 26.28
C THR A 164 -24.51 4.20 26.74
N TRP A 165 -25.60 4.71 26.21
CA TRP A 165 -26.17 5.97 26.64
C TRP A 165 -27.06 5.76 27.89
N ILE A 166 -26.74 6.41 28.98
CA ILE A 166 -27.55 6.39 30.21
C ILE A 166 -28.21 7.76 30.35
N VAL A 167 -29.53 7.78 30.27
CA VAL A 167 -30.33 9.00 30.41
C VAL A 167 -31.15 8.89 31.70
N THR A 168 -30.87 9.77 32.66
CA THR A 168 -31.62 9.83 33.91
C THR A 168 -32.51 11.07 33.90
N GLY A 169 -33.79 10.83 34.10
CA GLY A 169 -34.79 11.92 34.16
C GLY A 169 -35.61 11.87 35.44
N SER A 170 -36.45 12.91 35.65
CA SER A 170 -37.41 13.07 36.75
C SER A 170 -38.86 13.20 36.24
N GLY A 171 -39.17 12.57 35.08
CA GLY A 171 -40.51 12.60 34.48
C GLY A 171 -40.65 13.51 33.26
N GLN A 172 -39.52 13.98 32.66
CA GLN A 172 -39.55 14.76 31.43
C GLN A 172 -40.12 13.92 30.29
N ILE A 173 -40.97 14.54 29.46
CA ILE A 173 -41.53 13.95 28.24
C ILE A 173 -41.09 14.75 27.03
N ARG A 174 -41.05 14.06 25.88
CA ARG A 174 -40.82 14.70 24.58
C ARG A 174 -42.20 15.03 23.96
N HIS A 175 -42.38 16.27 23.52
CA HIS A 175 -43.55 16.75 22.76
C HIS A 175 -43.30 16.65 21.26
#